data_ec8aec6ecabf71c15621665e5c56451f
#
_entry.id   ec8aec6ecabf71c15621665e5c56451f
#
_cell.length_a   1.000
_cell.length_b   1.000
_cell.length_c   1.000
_cell.angle_alpha   90.00
_cell.angle_beta   90.00
_cell.angle_gamma   90.00
#
_symmetry.space_group_name_H-M   'P 1'
#
loop_
_entity.id
_entity.type
_entity.pdbx_description
1 polymer ?
#
loop_
_entity_poly.entity_id
_entity_poly.type
_entity_poly.pdbx_seq_one_letter_code
_entity_poly.pdbx_strand_id
1 'polypeptide(L)'
;WQRNNTDLLSPGEEDTGRTTAEIIQDEFKDPSRCARLAEQFAISHLLERRFKYLSTGETRKTLLCQALMGDPDLLILDEPFDGLDVASRQQLAALLATLNGEGIALVLVLNRFDEIPEFVQFAGVLAECVLSETGEKQALLQQALIAQLAHSERHDGMTLPEPDAPAARLGLDDDAPLIVLNDGRVSYNDRPIINHLNWTVNPGEHWQ
;
A
#
# COMPACT_ATOMS: atom_id res chain seq x y z
N TRP A 1 0.44 12.30 -11.85
CA TRP A 1 1.61 11.42 -11.98
C TRP A 1 1.29 10.29 -12.96
N GLN A 2 1.63 10.47 -14.23
CA GLN A 2 1.57 9.38 -15.18
C GLN A 2 2.83 8.52 -14.94
N ARG A 3 2.65 7.31 -14.38
CA ARG A 3 3.59 6.22 -14.65
C ARG A 3 3.66 6.13 -16.17
N ASN A 4 4.79 6.49 -16.76
CA ASN A 4 5.08 6.08 -18.12
C ASN A 4 5.26 4.56 -18.07
N ASN A 5 4.16 3.88 -18.26
CA ASN A 5 4.07 2.45 -18.41
C ASN A 5 4.53 2.11 -19.83
N THR A 6 5.78 2.37 -20.14
CA THR A 6 6.42 1.77 -21.30
C THR A 6 6.85 0.38 -20.89
N ASP A 7 5.87 -0.48 -20.89
CA ASP A 7 6.01 -1.90 -20.73
C ASP A 7 6.85 -2.43 -21.88
N LEU A 8 7.87 -3.19 -21.53
CA LEU A 8 8.68 -4.00 -22.42
C LEU A 8 9.48 -3.17 -23.46
N LEU A 9 10.67 -2.74 -23.03
CA LEU A 9 11.68 -2.33 -23.98
C LEU A 9 11.91 -3.46 -24.99
N SER A 10 11.78 -3.15 -26.26
CA SER A 10 12.23 -4.05 -27.32
C SER A 10 13.74 -4.29 -27.17
N PRO A 11 14.27 -5.47 -27.51
CA PRO A 11 15.70 -5.72 -27.45
C PRO A 11 16.47 -4.65 -28.26
N GLY A 12 17.23 -3.80 -27.56
CA GLY A 12 18.02 -2.72 -28.15
C GLY A 12 17.51 -1.30 -27.90
N GLU A 13 16.38 -1.10 -27.22
CA GLU A 13 15.95 0.22 -26.75
C GLU A 13 16.67 0.60 -25.45
N GLU A 14 17.24 1.80 -25.41
CA GLU A 14 17.82 2.36 -24.18
C GLU A 14 16.73 2.65 -23.17
N ASP A 15 16.95 2.26 -21.91
CA ASP A 15 16.05 2.58 -20.80
C ASP A 15 16.14 4.07 -20.46
N THR A 16 15.21 4.86 -20.99
CA THR A 16 15.15 6.34 -20.81
C THR A 16 14.50 6.79 -19.51
N GLY A 17 14.11 5.90 -18.60
CA GLY A 17 13.49 6.24 -17.32
C GLY A 17 14.46 6.98 -16.38
N ARG A 18 13.91 7.87 -15.52
CA ARG A 18 14.68 8.61 -14.49
C ARG A 18 15.12 7.66 -13.37
N THR A 19 16.30 7.91 -12.80
CA THR A 19 16.77 7.20 -11.62
C THR A 19 16.06 7.67 -10.35
N THR A 20 16.13 6.89 -9.29
CA THR A 20 15.62 7.26 -7.96
C THR A 20 16.27 8.56 -7.46
N ALA A 21 17.58 8.72 -7.63
CA ALA A 21 18.28 9.94 -7.25
C ALA A 21 17.80 11.18 -8.04
N GLU A 22 17.52 11.02 -9.34
CA GLU A 22 16.98 12.09 -10.19
C GLU A 22 15.54 12.48 -9.79
N ILE A 23 14.74 11.52 -9.29
CA ILE A 23 13.40 11.81 -8.77
C ILE A 23 13.49 12.55 -7.44
N ILE A 24 14.31 12.08 -6.49
CA ILE A 24 14.46 12.74 -5.19
C ILE A 24 14.93 14.18 -5.35
N GLN A 25 15.86 14.43 -6.28
CA GLN A 25 16.46 15.74 -6.53
C GLN A 25 15.75 16.56 -7.61
N ASP A 26 14.49 16.26 -7.91
CA ASP A 26 13.77 16.92 -9.01
C ASP A 26 13.74 18.45 -8.87
N GLU A 27 13.27 18.93 -7.75
CA GLU A 27 13.14 20.35 -7.46
C GLU A 27 14.40 20.93 -6.77
N PHE A 28 14.99 20.16 -5.85
CA PHE A 28 16.12 20.59 -5.03
C PHE A 28 17.37 19.77 -5.33
N LYS A 29 18.39 20.42 -5.90
CA LYS A 29 19.64 19.80 -6.31
C LYS A 29 20.68 19.79 -5.17
N ASP A 30 20.49 18.93 -4.19
CA ASP A 30 21.46 18.72 -3.10
C ASP A 30 21.79 17.22 -2.95
N PRO A 31 22.88 16.75 -3.60
CA PRO A 31 23.30 15.35 -3.50
C PRO A 31 23.61 14.89 -2.09
N SER A 32 24.13 15.78 -1.23
CA SER A 32 24.45 15.44 0.16
C SER A 32 23.19 15.20 0.98
N ARG A 33 22.18 16.04 0.81
CA ARG A 33 20.88 15.86 1.46
C ARG A 33 20.17 14.63 0.91
N CYS A 34 20.18 14.41 -0.39
CA CYS A 34 19.64 13.22 -1.03
C CYS A 34 20.25 11.94 -0.43
N ALA A 35 21.58 11.88 -0.29
CA ALA A 35 22.26 10.73 0.28
C ALA A 35 21.86 10.48 1.75
N ARG A 36 21.79 11.53 2.59
CA ARG A 36 21.35 11.41 3.99
C ARG A 36 19.90 10.90 4.10
N LEU A 37 18.98 11.46 3.32
CA LEU A 37 17.60 11.00 3.29
C LEU A 37 17.51 9.56 2.80
N ALA A 38 18.22 9.20 1.74
CA ALA A 38 18.24 7.84 1.23
C ALA A 38 18.76 6.82 2.27
N GLU A 39 19.73 7.21 3.10
CA GLU A 39 20.22 6.40 4.21
C GLU A 39 19.17 6.27 5.32
N GLN A 40 18.57 7.38 5.76
CA GLN A 40 17.51 7.42 6.78
C GLN A 40 16.31 6.52 6.38
N PHE A 41 15.95 6.51 5.10
CA PHE A 41 14.85 5.72 4.56
C PHE A 41 15.26 4.32 4.10
N ALA A 42 16.54 3.95 4.28
CA ALA A 42 17.10 2.66 3.86
C ALA A 42 16.91 2.34 2.36
N ILE A 43 17.04 3.35 1.52
CA ILE A 43 16.91 3.24 0.05
C ILE A 43 18.20 3.65 -0.70
N SER A 44 19.33 3.82 -0.01
CA SER A 44 20.61 4.20 -0.64
C SER A 44 21.02 3.28 -1.78
N HIS A 45 20.72 1.98 -1.67
CA HIS A 45 21.00 0.97 -2.70
C HIS A 45 20.11 1.09 -3.96
N LEU A 46 19.12 1.96 -3.92
CA LEU A 46 18.17 2.18 -5.02
C LEU A 46 18.46 3.45 -5.82
N LEU A 47 19.39 4.31 -5.38
CA LEU A 47 19.60 5.63 -5.98
C LEU A 47 19.87 5.59 -7.48
N GLU A 48 20.62 4.60 -7.96
CA GLU A 48 20.93 4.39 -9.38
C GLU A 48 19.85 3.57 -10.12
N ARG A 49 18.88 3.00 -9.37
CA ARG A 49 17.81 2.20 -9.97
C ARG A 49 16.78 3.10 -10.62
N ARG A 50 16.24 2.65 -11.75
CA ARG A 50 15.16 3.37 -12.43
C ARG A 50 13.87 3.33 -11.60
N PHE A 51 13.25 4.49 -11.42
CA PHE A 51 12.05 4.67 -10.59
C PHE A 51 10.90 3.72 -10.98
N LYS A 52 10.73 3.45 -12.26
CA LYS A 52 9.69 2.54 -12.77
C LYS A 52 9.83 1.08 -12.31
N TYR A 53 11.01 0.67 -11.83
CA TYR A 53 11.28 -0.68 -11.35
C TYR A 53 11.24 -0.81 -9.83
N LEU A 54 10.81 0.23 -9.14
CA LEU A 54 10.65 0.21 -7.70
C LEU A 54 9.35 -0.52 -7.31
N SER A 55 9.40 -1.24 -6.18
CA SER A 55 8.20 -1.74 -5.52
C SER A 55 7.35 -0.57 -5.00
N THR A 56 6.10 -0.84 -4.63
CA THR A 56 5.20 0.19 -4.06
C THR A 56 5.82 0.85 -2.83
N GLY A 57 6.40 0.07 -1.90
CA GLY A 57 7.06 0.60 -0.70
C GLY A 57 8.30 1.44 -1.01
N GLU A 58 9.16 0.98 -1.94
CA GLU A 58 10.33 1.73 -2.40
C GLU A 58 9.93 3.05 -3.09
N THR A 59 8.88 3.01 -3.90
CA THR A 59 8.30 4.21 -4.54
C THR A 59 7.84 5.23 -3.51
N ARG A 60 7.09 4.80 -2.47
CA ARG A 60 6.61 5.70 -1.42
C ARG A 60 7.76 6.33 -0.63
N LYS A 61 8.76 5.54 -0.24
CA LYS A 61 9.97 6.05 0.43
C LYS A 61 10.72 7.06 -0.43
N THR A 62 10.84 6.80 -1.73
CA THR A 62 11.46 7.73 -2.69
C THR A 62 10.72 9.06 -2.77
N LEU A 63 9.39 9.03 -2.87
CA LEU A 63 8.56 10.24 -2.92
C LEU A 63 8.58 11.02 -1.60
N LEU A 64 8.67 10.34 -0.45
CA LEU A 64 8.88 10.99 0.84
C LEU A 64 10.26 11.66 0.91
N CYS A 65 11.32 11.02 0.45
CA CYS A 65 12.63 11.66 0.34
C CYS A 65 12.57 12.91 -0.55
N GLN A 66 11.88 12.84 -1.69
CA GLN A 66 11.68 14.00 -2.57
C GLN A 66 10.97 15.15 -1.84
N ALA A 67 9.88 14.87 -1.13
CA ALA A 67 9.15 15.88 -0.38
C ALA A 67 10.00 16.50 0.74
N LEU A 68 10.84 15.71 1.40
CA LEU A 68 11.74 16.15 2.47
C LEU A 68 12.94 16.95 1.98
N MET A 69 13.26 16.92 0.69
CA MET A 69 14.34 17.74 0.13
C MET A 69 14.12 19.25 0.34
N GLY A 70 12.86 19.69 0.37
CA GLY A 70 12.46 21.09 0.57
C GLY A 70 12.38 21.54 2.02
N ASP A 71 12.70 20.69 2.99
CA ASP A 71 12.61 20.98 4.44
C ASP A 71 11.22 21.47 4.87
N PRO A 72 10.17 20.69 4.65
CA PRO A 72 8.81 21.12 4.91
C PRO A 72 8.50 21.12 6.40
N ASP A 73 7.74 22.11 6.88
CA ASP A 73 7.15 22.12 8.22
C ASP A 73 5.91 21.22 8.34
N LEU A 74 5.28 20.91 7.19
CA LEU A 74 4.05 20.11 7.10
C LEU A 74 4.12 19.13 5.93
N LEU A 75 3.78 17.88 6.19
CA LEU A 75 3.54 16.85 5.16
C LEU A 75 2.08 16.41 5.19
N ILE A 76 1.45 16.40 4.04
CA ILE A 76 0.10 15.86 3.84
C ILE A 76 0.24 14.58 2.99
N LEU A 77 -0.15 13.45 3.55
CA LEU A 77 -0.01 12.14 2.92
C LEU A 77 -1.40 11.52 2.70
N ASP A 78 -1.72 11.27 1.44
CA ASP A 78 -2.97 10.64 1.04
C ASP A 78 -2.74 9.15 0.81
N GLU A 79 -3.46 8.31 1.57
CA GLU A 79 -3.39 6.84 1.57
C GLU A 79 -1.94 6.30 1.61
N PRO A 80 -1.10 6.74 2.56
CA PRO A 80 0.33 6.37 2.55
C PRO A 80 0.57 4.87 2.73
N PHE A 81 -0.38 4.14 3.31
CA PHE A 81 -0.25 2.71 3.62
C PHE A 81 -0.88 1.78 2.56
N ASP A 82 -1.60 2.34 1.59
CA ASP A 82 -2.27 1.53 0.57
C ASP A 82 -1.30 0.71 -0.28
N GLY A 83 -1.64 -0.57 -0.52
CA GLY A 83 -0.79 -1.49 -1.29
C GLY A 83 0.51 -1.92 -0.62
N LEU A 84 0.70 -1.62 0.67
CA LEU A 84 1.84 -2.10 1.44
C LEU A 84 1.52 -3.40 2.20
N ASP A 85 2.50 -4.31 2.23
CA ASP A 85 2.45 -5.43 3.15
C ASP A 85 2.61 -4.98 4.62
N VAL A 86 2.34 -5.87 5.56
CA VAL A 86 2.35 -5.58 7.01
C VAL A 86 3.70 -5.02 7.47
N ALA A 87 4.81 -5.60 7.01
CA ALA A 87 6.14 -5.19 7.42
C ALA A 87 6.50 -3.80 6.86
N SER A 88 6.20 -3.55 5.59
CA SER A 88 6.40 -2.25 4.93
C SER A 88 5.54 -1.15 5.57
N ARG A 89 4.30 -1.47 5.96
CA ARG A 89 3.41 -0.54 6.67
C ARG A 89 3.98 -0.15 8.03
N GLN A 90 4.44 -1.12 8.82
CA GLN A 90 5.06 -0.86 10.13
C GLN A 90 6.32 0.00 10.00
N GLN A 91 7.18 -0.29 9.02
CA GLN A 91 8.37 0.51 8.75
C GLN A 91 8.02 1.96 8.38
N LEU A 92 7.03 2.15 7.52
CA LEU A 92 6.59 3.49 7.13
C LEU A 92 5.99 4.25 8.32
N ALA A 93 5.15 3.60 9.14
CA ALA A 93 4.58 4.23 10.34
C ALA A 93 5.66 4.66 11.34
N ALA A 94 6.68 3.81 11.59
CA ALA A 94 7.81 4.14 12.44
C ALA A 94 8.61 5.33 11.89
N LEU A 95 8.82 5.40 10.59
CA LEU A 95 9.49 6.50 9.92
C LEU A 95 8.72 7.82 10.06
N LEU A 96 7.40 7.79 9.84
CA LEU A 96 6.54 8.96 10.02
C LEU A 96 6.52 9.43 11.49
N ALA A 97 6.55 8.49 12.45
CA ALA A 97 6.68 8.84 13.87
C ALA A 97 8.00 9.58 14.17
N THR A 98 9.10 9.14 13.55
CA THR A 98 10.41 9.81 13.66
C THR A 98 10.35 11.23 13.11
N LEU A 99 9.81 11.42 11.91
CA LEU A 99 9.65 12.75 11.29
C LEU A 99 8.79 13.68 12.14
N ASN A 100 7.71 13.17 12.73
CA ASN A 100 6.88 13.93 13.65
C ASN A 100 7.64 14.32 14.92
N GLY A 101 8.46 13.41 15.46
CA GLY A 101 9.36 13.70 16.60
C GLY A 101 10.45 14.73 16.28
N GLU A 102 10.86 14.85 15.04
CA GLU A 102 11.79 15.87 14.52
C GLU A 102 11.11 17.23 14.29
N GLY A 103 9.79 17.33 14.51
CA GLY A 103 9.03 18.58 14.46
C GLY A 103 8.24 18.81 13.17
N ILE A 104 8.21 17.86 12.24
CA ILE A 104 7.39 17.96 11.04
C ILE A 104 5.94 17.64 11.40
N ALA A 105 5.03 18.57 11.11
CA ALA A 105 3.60 18.32 11.25
C ALA A 105 3.13 17.33 10.18
N LEU A 106 2.29 16.35 10.57
CA LEU A 106 1.78 15.34 9.67
C LEU A 106 0.25 15.37 9.58
N VAL A 107 -0.29 15.35 8.37
CA VAL A 107 -1.70 15.10 8.10
C VAL A 107 -1.77 13.82 7.26
N LEU A 108 -2.46 12.81 7.78
CA LEU A 108 -2.67 11.54 7.10
C LEU A 108 -4.14 11.44 6.70
N VAL A 109 -4.41 11.23 5.42
CA VAL A 109 -5.73 10.89 4.91
C VAL A 109 -5.78 9.38 4.77
N LEU A 110 -6.72 8.73 5.46
CA LEU A 110 -6.81 7.28 5.56
C LEU A 110 -8.26 6.83 5.37
N ASN A 111 -8.46 5.72 4.69
CA ASN A 111 -9.79 5.11 4.50
C ASN A 111 -10.15 4.11 5.60
N ARG A 112 -9.22 3.73 6.45
CA ARG A 112 -9.39 2.68 7.45
C ARG A 112 -8.94 3.13 8.82
N PHE A 113 -9.79 2.87 9.82
CA PHE A 113 -9.49 3.23 11.23
C PHE A 113 -8.34 2.41 11.83
N ASP A 114 -8.17 1.17 11.40
CA ASP A 114 -7.10 0.27 11.87
C ASP A 114 -5.71 0.64 11.32
N GLU A 115 -5.65 1.56 10.38
CA GLU A 115 -4.40 2.09 9.81
C GLU A 115 -3.88 3.34 10.51
N ILE A 116 -4.66 3.93 11.43
CA ILE A 116 -4.24 5.15 12.12
C ILE A 116 -3.08 4.85 13.06
N PRO A 117 -1.87 5.41 12.82
CA PRO A 117 -0.71 5.16 13.66
C PRO A 117 -0.92 5.60 15.12
N GLU A 118 -0.18 4.96 16.04
CA GLU A 118 -0.30 5.26 17.47
C GLU A 118 0.08 6.71 17.82
N PHE A 119 1.06 7.28 17.13
CA PHE A 119 1.53 8.64 17.39
C PHE A 119 0.52 9.74 17.01
N VAL A 120 -0.50 9.41 16.20
CA VAL A 120 -1.56 10.36 15.82
C VAL A 120 -2.45 10.63 17.03
N GLN A 121 -2.59 11.90 17.42
CA GLN A 121 -3.35 12.34 18.59
C GLN A 121 -4.75 12.81 18.24
N PHE A 122 -4.91 13.50 17.10
CA PHE A 122 -6.18 14.08 16.66
C PHE A 122 -6.63 13.43 15.35
N ALA A 123 -7.93 13.31 15.17
CA ALA A 123 -8.52 12.80 13.97
C ALA A 123 -9.75 13.63 13.55
N GLY A 124 -10.14 13.47 12.30
CA GLY A 124 -11.36 14.05 11.77
C GLY A 124 -12.03 13.07 10.81
N VAL A 125 -13.34 13.05 10.80
CA VAL A 125 -14.13 12.21 9.87
C VAL A 125 -14.60 13.04 8.69
N LEU A 126 -14.20 12.61 7.48
CA LEU A 126 -14.66 13.21 6.24
C LEU A 126 -15.79 12.34 5.68
N ALA A 127 -16.99 12.89 5.63
CA ALA A 127 -18.16 12.23 5.06
C ALA A 127 -18.88 13.20 4.11
N GLU A 128 -19.32 12.70 2.96
CA GLU A 128 -20.05 13.49 1.94
C GLU A 128 -19.33 14.82 1.59
N CYS A 129 -18.01 14.78 1.46
CA CYS A 129 -17.16 15.95 1.19
C CYS A 129 -17.18 17.03 2.31
N VAL A 130 -17.61 16.69 3.51
CA VAL A 130 -17.65 17.58 4.67
C VAL A 130 -16.82 16.96 5.80
N LEU A 131 -15.98 17.76 6.44
CA LEU A 131 -15.33 17.38 7.70
C LEU A 131 -16.36 17.49 8.83
N SER A 132 -16.96 16.36 9.18
CA SER A 132 -18.15 16.33 10.07
C SER A 132 -17.78 16.36 11.55
N GLU A 133 -16.75 15.63 11.94
CA GLU A 133 -16.33 15.52 13.34
C GLU A 133 -14.82 15.64 13.42
N THR A 134 -14.34 16.33 14.46
CA THR A 134 -12.91 16.49 14.76
C THR A 134 -12.70 16.40 16.27
N GLY A 135 -11.60 15.78 16.69
CA GLY A 135 -11.30 15.67 18.11
C GLY A 135 -10.12 14.76 18.41
N GLU A 136 -9.96 14.41 19.66
CA GLU A 136 -8.98 13.42 20.07
C GLU A 136 -9.28 12.06 19.43
N LYS A 137 -8.25 11.42 18.89
CA LYS A 137 -8.36 10.14 18.18
C LYS A 137 -9.17 9.09 18.95
N GLN A 138 -8.87 8.89 20.24
CA GLN A 138 -9.51 7.83 21.01
C GLN A 138 -11.02 8.07 21.18
N ALA A 139 -11.43 9.30 21.46
CA ALA A 139 -12.83 9.66 21.63
C ALA A 139 -13.60 9.46 20.29
N LEU A 140 -13.01 9.91 19.20
CA LEU A 140 -13.62 9.83 17.88
C LEU A 140 -13.72 8.38 17.37
N LEU A 141 -12.70 7.56 17.61
CA LEU A 141 -12.75 6.13 17.25
C LEU A 141 -13.81 5.36 18.05
N GLN A 142 -13.98 5.68 19.33
CA GLN A 142 -15.05 5.07 20.14
C GLN A 142 -16.45 5.42 19.60
N GLN A 143 -16.67 6.69 19.23
CA GLN A 143 -17.94 7.12 18.63
C GLN A 143 -18.18 6.43 17.27
N ALA A 144 -17.17 6.37 16.41
CA ALA A 144 -17.26 5.71 15.11
C ALA A 144 -17.57 4.22 15.24
N LEU A 145 -16.93 3.53 16.20
CA LEU A 145 -17.19 2.12 16.48
C LEU A 145 -18.64 1.88 16.95
N ILE A 146 -19.15 2.72 17.86
CA ILE A 146 -20.53 2.64 18.35
C ILE A 146 -21.52 2.87 17.19
N ALA A 147 -21.25 3.86 16.32
CA ALA A 147 -22.08 4.13 15.16
C ALA A 147 -22.08 2.97 14.16
N GLN A 148 -20.94 2.32 13.96
CA GLN A 148 -20.81 1.15 13.07
C GLN A 148 -21.57 -0.07 13.63
N LEU A 149 -21.49 -0.33 14.94
CA LEU A 149 -22.25 -1.40 15.60
C LEU A 149 -23.75 -1.15 15.49
N ALA A 150 -24.22 0.08 15.72
CA ALA A 150 -25.63 0.46 15.57
C ALA A 150 -26.12 0.35 14.12
N HIS A 151 -25.26 0.52 13.12
CA HIS A 151 -25.58 0.28 11.71
C HIS A 151 -25.66 -1.22 11.40
N SER A 152 -24.77 -2.04 11.95
CA SER A 152 -24.79 -3.49 11.76
C SER A 152 -26.08 -4.12 12.28
N GLU A 153 -26.61 -3.66 13.43
CA GLU A 153 -27.88 -4.13 13.98
C GLU A 153 -29.10 -3.81 13.08
N ARG A 154 -29.00 -2.76 12.25
CA ARG A 154 -30.06 -2.43 11.27
C ARG A 154 -30.06 -3.33 10.03
N HIS A 155 -28.98 -4.04 9.78
CA HIS A 155 -28.89 -4.98 8.65
C HIS A 155 -29.34 -6.41 8.99
N ASP A 156 -29.63 -6.71 10.23
CA ASP A 156 -30.19 -8.03 10.66
C ASP A 156 -31.58 -8.36 10.06
N GLY A 157 -32.21 -7.42 9.35
CA GLY A 157 -33.44 -7.60 8.60
C GLY A 157 -33.27 -7.83 7.09
N MET A 158 -32.05 -7.88 6.58
CA MET A 158 -31.84 -8.22 5.16
C MET A 158 -32.03 -9.73 4.97
N THR A 159 -33.16 -10.10 4.35
CA THR A 159 -33.30 -11.45 3.78
C THR A 159 -32.27 -11.60 2.67
N LEU A 160 -31.34 -12.53 2.86
CA LEU A 160 -30.44 -12.94 1.78
C LEU A 160 -31.31 -13.40 0.59
N PRO A 161 -30.97 -13.02 -0.67
CA PRO A 161 -31.62 -13.58 -1.82
C PRO A 161 -31.56 -15.11 -1.75
N GLU A 162 -32.63 -15.77 -2.19
CA GLU A 162 -32.62 -17.24 -2.28
C GLU A 162 -31.36 -17.66 -3.07
N PRO A 163 -30.63 -18.66 -2.57
CA PRO A 163 -29.47 -19.15 -3.32
C PRO A 163 -29.93 -19.55 -4.72
N ASP A 164 -29.23 -19.06 -5.72
CA ASP A 164 -29.44 -19.49 -7.10
C ASP A 164 -29.47 -21.03 -7.14
N ALA A 165 -30.37 -21.58 -7.95
CA ALA A 165 -30.40 -23.02 -8.18
C ALA A 165 -28.97 -23.46 -8.50
N PRO A 166 -28.49 -24.56 -7.86
CA PRO A 166 -27.11 -24.98 -8.04
C PRO A 166 -26.80 -25.06 -9.54
N ALA A 167 -25.91 -24.18 -10.00
CA ALA A 167 -25.46 -24.20 -11.38
C ALA A 167 -25.09 -25.63 -11.70
N ALA A 168 -25.62 -26.17 -12.80
CA ALA A 168 -25.32 -27.53 -13.23
C ALA A 168 -23.80 -27.68 -13.20
N ARG A 169 -23.29 -28.45 -12.22
CA ARG A 169 -21.86 -28.71 -12.10
C ARG A 169 -21.42 -29.29 -13.42
N LEU A 170 -20.56 -28.58 -14.13
CA LEU A 170 -19.90 -29.07 -15.34
C LEU A 170 -19.23 -30.36 -14.93
N GLY A 171 -19.80 -31.52 -15.26
CA GLY A 171 -19.37 -32.91 -15.13
C GLY A 171 -17.95 -33.21 -14.61
N LEU A 172 -17.49 -32.40 -13.64
CA LEU A 172 -16.25 -32.60 -12.90
C LEU A 172 -16.51 -33.70 -11.88
N ASP A 173 -15.63 -34.67 -11.85
CA ASP A 173 -15.64 -35.72 -10.83
C ASP A 173 -15.64 -35.00 -9.44
N ASP A 174 -16.61 -35.27 -8.60
CA ASP A 174 -16.80 -34.56 -7.30
C ASP A 174 -15.57 -34.69 -6.39
N ASP A 175 -14.71 -35.69 -6.62
CA ASP A 175 -13.50 -35.97 -5.85
C ASP A 175 -12.22 -35.45 -6.54
N ALA A 176 -12.28 -34.91 -7.76
CA ALA A 176 -11.11 -34.42 -8.44
C ALA A 176 -10.70 -33.03 -7.94
N PRO A 177 -9.40 -32.77 -7.73
CA PRO A 177 -8.93 -31.45 -7.35
C PRO A 177 -9.26 -30.41 -8.43
N LEU A 178 -9.67 -29.21 -8.01
CA LEU A 178 -10.02 -28.10 -8.89
C LEU A 178 -8.78 -27.48 -9.54
N ILE A 179 -7.67 -27.41 -8.80
CA ILE A 179 -6.40 -26.87 -9.26
C ILE A 179 -5.28 -27.76 -8.74
N VAL A 180 -4.35 -28.12 -9.64
CA VAL A 180 -3.11 -28.80 -9.27
C VAL A 180 -1.95 -28.08 -9.93
N LEU A 181 -1.06 -27.52 -9.11
CA LEU A 181 0.20 -26.96 -9.56
C LEU A 181 1.33 -27.86 -9.09
N ASN A 182 2.15 -28.34 -10.03
CA ASN A 182 3.31 -29.14 -9.76
C ASN A 182 4.55 -28.36 -10.20
N ASP A 183 5.46 -28.09 -9.29
CA ASP A 183 6.72 -27.41 -9.55
C ASP A 183 6.55 -26.05 -10.29
N GLY A 184 5.48 -25.34 -9.93
CA GLY A 184 5.14 -24.07 -10.56
C GLY A 184 6.25 -23.02 -10.34
N ARG A 185 6.54 -22.25 -11.39
CA ARG A 185 7.50 -21.14 -11.33
C ARG A 185 6.89 -19.88 -11.91
N VAL A 186 7.02 -18.77 -11.19
CA VAL A 186 6.67 -17.44 -11.67
C VAL A 186 7.94 -16.58 -11.65
N SER A 187 8.27 -15.96 -12.77
CA SER A 187 9.39 -15.06 -12.90
C SER A 187 8.93 -13.70 -13.44
N TYR A 188 9.53 -12.63 -12.96
CA TYR A 188 9.34 -11.28 -13.47
C TYR A 188 10.72 -10.69 -13.81
N ASN A 189 10.93 -10.29 -15.07
CA ASN A 189 12.21 -9.80 -15.58
C ASN A 189 13.38 -10.73 -15.19
N ASP A 190 13.27 -12.02 -15.53
CA ASP A 190 14.25 -13.08 -15.22
C ASP A 190 14.52 -13.30 -13.72
N ARG A 191 13.87 -12.58 -12.84
CA ARG A 191 13.89 -12.83 -11.40
C ARG A 191 12.80 -13.83 -11.02
N PRO A 192 13.16 -14.96 -10.43
CA PRO A 192 12.16 -15.88 -9.90
C PRO A 192 11.47 -15.23 -8.69
N ILE A 193 10.15 -15.11 -8.75
CA ILE A 193 9.31 -14.64 -7.65
C ILE A 193 8.81 -15.83 -6.84
N ILE A 194 8.40 -16.88 -7.53
CA ILE A 194 7.95 -18.14 -6.94
C ILE A 194 8.72 -19.26 -7.63
N ASN A 195 9.29 -20.17 -6.85
CA ASN A 195 9.96 -21.36 -7.32
C ASN A 195 9.38 -22.59 -6.62
N HIS A 196 9.28 -23.69 -7.36
CA HIS A 196 8.88 -25.00 -6.83
C HIS A 196 7.52 -24.97 -6.10
N LEU A 197 6.54 -24.17 -6.62
CA LEU A 197 5.20 -24.12 -6.05
C LEU A 197 4.48 -25.43 -6.34
N ASN A 198 4.19 -26.19 -5.28
CA ASN A 198 3.31 -27.33 -5.32
C ASN A 198 2.05 -26.97 -4.55
N TRP A 199 0.91 -26.92 -5.23
CA TRP A 199 -0.33 -26.51 -4.63
C TRP A 199 -1.51 -27.25 -5.22
N THR A 200 -2.39 -27.73 -4.36
CA THR A 200 -3.60 -28.46 -4.75
C THR A 200 -4.79 -27.80 -4.07
N VAL A 201 -5.83 -27.52 -4.82
CA VAL A 201 -7.12 -27.01 -4.31
C VAL A 201 -8.20 -28.03 -4.58
N ASN A 202 -8.88 -28.48 -3.55
CA ASN A 202 -9.96 -29.42 -3.65
C ASN A 202 -11.34 -28.73 -3.60
N PRO A 203 -12.40 -29.39 -4.10
CA PRO A 203 -13.76 -28.88 -3.95
C PRO A 203 -14.11 -28.59 -2.49
N GLY A 204 -14.69 -27.41 -2.24
CA GLY A 204 -15.09 -26.99 -0.88
C GLY A 204 -13.99 -26.35 -0.02
N GLU A 205 -12.75 -26.28 -0.50
CA GLU A 205 -11.70 -25.53 0.18
C GLU A 205 -11.81 -24.03 -0.14
N HIS A 206 -11.59 -23.19 0.89
CA HIS A 206 -11.55 -21.74 0.80
C HIS A 206 -10.14 -21.27 1.15
N TRP A 207 -9.49 -20.60 0.21
CA TRP A 207 -8.13 -20.06 0.37
C TRP A 207 -8.18 -18.54 0.46
N GLN A 208 -7.38 -17.97 1.38
CA GLN A 208 -7.23 -16.53 1.57
C GLN A 208 -5.76 -16.13 1.48
#